data_60a3884409c39a1a376c8968ab335d9b
#
_entry.id   60a3884409c39a1a376c8968ab335d9b
#
_cell.length_a   1.000
_cell.length_b   1.000
_cell.length_c   1.000
_cell.angle_alpha   90.00
_cell.angle_beta   90.00
_cell.angle_gamma   90.00
#
_symmetry.space_group_name_H-M   'P 1'
#
loop_
_entity.id
_entity.type
_entity.pdbx_description
1 polymer ?
#
loop_
_entity_poly.entity_id
_entity_poly.type
_entity_poly.pdbx_seq_one_letter_code
_entity_poly.pdbx_strand_id
1 'polypeptide(L)'
;MTIVGIDNGTSGSWAALAPDWVYFHRMPTKVSLLGKKERRITRIDMPILHEQIYAAKPSKAYLERPFTGRFLNAVLPAQRAFEAVLIALEQARVPYEVVDSKTWQKPLLGAVKGSENLKKASMELGCRLYPELAYQITKHGDADGLLIAHYFARVAGQ
;
A
#
# COMPACT_ATOMS: atom_id res chain seq x y z
N MET A 1 -7.79 16.77 6.97
CA MET A 1 -8.32 15.49 6.44
C MET A 1 -7.15 14.54 6.26
N THR A 2 -7.23 13.32 6.80
CA THR A 2 -6.18 12.30 6.66
C THR A 2 -6.55 11.33 5.54
N ILE A 3 -5.65 11.12 4.58
CA ILE A 3 -5.81 10.16 3.49
C ILE A 3 -4.85 8.99 3.71
N VAL A 4 -5.35 7.78 3.53
CA VAL A 4 -4.53 6.57 3.52
C VAL A 4 -4.37 6.07 2.09
N GLY A 5 -3.15 5.74 1.70
CA GLY A 5 -2.82 5.04 0.47
C GLY A 5 -2.26 3.67 0.77
N ILE A 6 -2.69 2.66 0.03
CA ILE A 6 -2.32 1.27 0.26
C ILE A 6 -1.89 0.63 -1.06
N ASP A 7 -0.62 0.27 -1.14
CA ASP A 7 -0.12 -0.70 -2.12
C ASP A 7 -0.39 -2.10 -1.59
N ASN A 8 -1.27 -2.81 -2.27
CA ASN A 8 -1.77 -4.09 -1.81
C ASN A 8 -0.75 -5.21 -1.98
N GLY A 9 -0.62 -6.06 -0.99
CA GLY A 9 0.23 -7.25 -1.02
C GLY A 9 1.07 -7.42 0.24
N THR A 10 1.62 -8.62 0.44
CA THR A 10 2.48 -8.90 1.59
C THR A 10 3.85 -8.22 1.53
N SER A 11 4.27 -7.80 0.36
CA SER A 11 5.48 -6.98 0.13
C SER A 11 5.14 -5.49 -0.11
N GLY A 12 3.88 -5.13 -0.02
CA GLY A 12 3.42 -3.76 -0.21
C GLY A 12 3.67 -2.84 0.97
N SER A 13 3.07 -1.67 0.89
CA SER A 13 3.19 -0.62 1.90
C SER A 13 1.88 0.12 2.08
N TRP A 14 1.76 0.82 3.18
CA TRP A 14 0.69 1.77 3.39
C TRP A 14 1.23 3.06 3.97
N ALA A 15 0.56 4.15 3.70
CA ALA A 15 0.89 5.45 4.25
C ALA A 15 -0.36 6.22 4.67
N ALA A 16 -0.22 7.04 5.69
CA ALA A 16 -1.24 8.00 6.09
C ALA A 16 -0.68 9.41 5.96
N LEU A 17 -1.40 10.26 5.25
CA LEU A 17 -1.01 11.63 4.97
C LEU A 17 -2.06 12.61 5.50
N ALA A 18 -1.64 13.47 6.43
CA ALA A 18 -2.40 14.59 6.96
C ALA A 18 -1.74 15.93 6.55
N PRO A 19 -2.36 17.08 6.85
CA PRO A 19 -1.76 18.39 6.55
C PRO A 19 -0.39 18.62 7.20
N ASP A 20 -0.20 18.11 8.41
CA ASP A 20 0.91 18.40 9.31
C ASP A 20 1.78 17.20 9.66
N TRP A 21 1.40 16.00 9.25
CA TRP A 21 2.20 14.79 9.48
C TRP A 21 2.02 13.75 8.37
N VAL A 22 2.99 12.85 8.26
CA VAL A 22 2.98 11.71 7.34
C VAL A 22 3.57 10.48 8.01
N TYR A 23 2.95 9.32 7.76
CA TYR A 23 3.47 8.01 8.13
C TYR A 23 3.60 7.13 6.90
N PHE A 24 4.67 6.32 6.88
CA PHE A 24 4.90 5.30 5.87
C PHE A 24 5.38 4.01 6.53
N HIS A 25 4.68 2.93 6.24
CA HIS A 25 4.95 1.62 6.82
C HIS A 25 4.92 0.52 5.76
N ARG A 26 5.78 -0.46 5.94
CA ARG A 26 5.60 -1.74 5.24
C ARG A 26 4.29 -2.37 5.69
N MET A 27 3.69 -3.16 4.80
CA MET A 27 2.52 -3.96 5.16
C MET A 27 2.89 -4.91 6.32
N PRO A 28 2.15 -4.90 7.43
CA PRO A 28 2.40 -5.83 8.53
C PRO A 28 2.05 -7.24 8.10
N THR A 29 2.97 -8.18 8.33
CA THR A 29 2.80 -9.56 7.89
C THR A 29 3.13 -10.55 9.00
N LYS A 30 2.49 -11.72 8.91
CA LYS A 30 2.78 -12.88 9.76
C LYS A 30 2.92 -14.14 8.93
N VAL A 31 3.66 -15.11 9.45
CA VAL A 31 3.78 -16.44 8.87
C VAL A 31 2.75 -17.36 9.53
N SER A 32 1.97 -18.06 8.72
CA SER A 32 1.05 -19.10 9.16
C SER A 32 1.50 -20.46 8.62
N LEU A 33 1.33 -21.50 9.45
CA LEU A 33 1.55 -22.89 9.06
C LEU A 33 0.23 -23.51 8.62
N LEU A 34 0.21 -24.12 7.45
CA LEU A 34 -0.98 -24.75 6.89
C LEU A 34 -0.76 -26.24 6.63
N GLY A 35 -1.66 -27.03 7.20
CA GLY A 35 -1.76 -28.47 6.96
C GLY A 35 -0.63 -29.33 7.56
N LYS A 36 -0.73 -30.65 7.35
CA LYS A 36 0.17 -31.66 7.94
C LYS A 36 1.64 -31.53 7.53
N LYS A 37 1.94 -30.88 6.39
CA LYS A 37 3.31 -30.64 5.90
C LYS A 37 3.87 -29.28 6.31
N GLU A 38 3.25 -28.62 7.28
CA GLU A 38 3.68 -27.30 7.81
C GLU A 38 4.05 -26.30 6.72
N ARG A 39 3.25 -26.26 5.65
CA ARG A 39 3.47 -25.30 4.56
C ARG A 39 3.38 -23.88 5.10
N ARG A 40 4.49 -23.17 5.04
CA ARG A 40 4.57 -21.77 5.45
C ARG A 40 3.91 -20.88 4.40
N ILE A 41 3.04 -19.98 4.82
CA ILE A 41 2.52 -18.90 4.01
C ILE A 41 2.67 -17.57 4.73
N THR A 42 3.08 -16.55 3.99
CA THR A 42 3.07 -15.18 4.48
C THR A 42 1.68 -14.58 4.25
N ARG A 43 1.15 -13.94 5.27
CA ARG A 43 -0.18 -13.30 5.26
C ARG A 43 -0.07 -11.88 5.79
N ILE A 44 -1.03 -11.02 5.44
CA ILE A 44 -1.23 -9.76 6.15
C ILE A 44 -1.58 -10.06 7.61
N ASP A 45 -0.93 -9.37 8.53
CA ASP A 45 -1.34 -9.35 9.93
C ASP A 45 -2.47 -8.34 10.12
N MET A 46 -3.67 -8.81 9.85
CA MET A 46 -4.87 -7.96 9.81
C MET A 46 -5.14 -7.24 11.14
N PRO A 47 -5.02 -7.86 12.32
CA PRO A 47 -5.17 -7.14 13.58
C PRO A 47 -4.21 -5.95 13.72
N ILE A 48 -2.93 -6.14 13.41
CA ILE A 48 -1.93 -5.05 13.47
C ILE A 48 -2.27 -3.97 12.43
N LEU A 49 -2.61 -4.36 11.21
CA LEU A 49 -3.00 -3.39 10.18
C LEU A 49 -4.23 -2.58 10.60
N HIS A 50 -5.24 -3.24 11.17
CA HIS A 50 -6.44 -2.59 11.70
C HIS A 50 -6.10 -1.57 12.78
N GLU A 51 -5.29 -1.95 13.78
CA GLU A 51 -4.88 -1.05 14.86
C GLU A 51 -4.15 0.19 14.32
N GLN A 52 -3.22 -0.02 13.38
CA GLN A 52 -2.45 1.07 12.77
C GLN A 52 -3.35 2.03 11.96
N ILE A 53 -4.24 1.49 11.13
CA ILE A 53 -5.20 2.30 10.35
C ILE A 53 -6.17 3.03 11.29
N TYR A 54 -6.70 2.35 12.30
CA TYR A 54 -7.62 2.94 13.28
C TYR A 54 -6.96 4.11 14.03
N ALA A 55 -5.70 3.94 14.45
CA ALA A 55 -4.92 4.99 15.12
C ALA A 55 -4.68 6.23 14.23
N ALA A 56 -4.51 6.05 12.94
CA ALA A 56 -4.33 7.13 11.98
C ALA A 56 -5.60 7.95 11.72
N LYS A 57 -6.78 7.45 12.12
CA LYS A 57 -8.10 8.10 11.95
C LYS A 57 -8.31 8.67 10.54
N PRO A 58 -8.16 7.88 9.48
CA PRO A 58 -8.28 8.40 8.13
C PRO A 58 -9.72 8.78 7.79
N SER A 59 -9.86 9.83 6.99
CA SER A 59 -11.15 10.22 6.41
C SER A 59 -11.52 9.33 5.23
N LYS A 60 -10.53 8.83 4.49
CA LYS A 60 -10.69 7.92 3.36
C LYS A 60 -9.39 7.16 3.07
N ALA A 61 -9.52 5.95 2.56
CA ALA A 61 -8.42 5.13 2.07
C ALA A 61 -8.54 4.90 0.56
N TYR A 62 -7.39 4.85 -0.14
CA TYR A 62 -7.27 4.45 -1.53
C TYR A 62 -6.38 3.22 -1.62
N LEU A 63 -6.93 2.18 -2.19
CA LEU A 63 -6.33 0.85 -2.21
C LEU A 63 -6.06 0.43 -3.65
N GLU A 64 -4.80 0.12 -3.98
CA GLU A 64 -4.48 -0.38 -5.30
C GLU A 64 -5.16 -1.72 -5.56
N ARG A 65 -5.72 -1.88 -6.76
CA ARG A 65 -6.34 -3.12 -7.21
C ARG A 65 -5.32 -4.25 -7.19
N PRO A 66 -5.68 -5.44 -6.68
CA PRO A 66 -4.76 -6.57 -6.64
C PRO A 66 -4.41 -7.07 -8.04
N PHE A 67 -3.21 -7.65 -8.17
CA PHE A 67 -2.77 -8.28 -9.40
C PHE A 67 -3.73 -9.39 -9.86
N THR A 68 -4.12 -9.35 -11.13
CA THR A 68 -5.07 -10.29 -11.78
C THR A 68 -4.47 -11.03 -12.97
N GLY A 69 -3.17 -11.30 -12.96
CA GLY A 69 -2.47 -12.01 -14.04
C GLY A 69 -2.87 -13.48 -14.18
N ARG A 70 -2.25 -14.19 -15.12
CA ARG A 70 -2.58 -15.59 -15.45
C ARG A 70 -2.02 -16.62 -14.47
N PHE A 71 -1.07 -16.24 -13.62
CA PHE A 71 -0.35 -17.17 -12.74
C PHE A 71 -1.03 -17.24 -11.37
N LEU A 72 -1.69 -18.36 -11.06
CA LEU A 72 -2.36 -18.59 -9.79
C LEU A 72 -1.45 -18.38 -8.57
N ASN A 73 -0.18 -18.75 -8.67
CA ASN A 73 0.79 -18.57 -7.59
C ASN A 73 1.03 -17.09 -7.23
N ALA A 74 0.78 -16.16 -8.13
CA ALA A 74 0.84 -14.73 -7.87
C ALA A 74 -0.54 -14.15 -7.50
N VAL A 75 -1.59 -14.60 -8.18
CA VAL A 75 -2.96 -14.09 -7.99
C VAL A 75 -3.52 -14.47 -6.61
N LEU A 76 -3.39 -15.72 -6.19
CA LEU A 76 -3.98 -16.18 -4.92
C LEU A 76 -3.41 -15.44 -3.70
N PRO A 77 -2.09 -15.25 -3.54
CA PRO A 77 -1.55 -14.44 -2.45
C PRO A 77 -2.01 -12.97 -2.51
N ALA A 78 -2.09 -12.38 -3.71
CA ALA A 78 -2.55 -11.00 -3.90
C ALA A 78 -4.02 -10.84 -3.49
N GLN A 79 -4.90 -11.75 -3.89
CA GLN A 79 -6.32 -11.72 -3.52
C GLN A 79 -6.51 -11.94 -2.01
N ARG A 80 -5.73 -12.84 -1.40
CA ARG A 80 -5.77 -13.06 0.05
C ARG A 80 -5.34 -11.82 0.82
N ALA A 81 -4.29 -11.15 0.37
CA ALA A 81 -3.83 -9.91 0.98
C ALA A 81 -4.88 -8.79 0.82
N PHE A 82 -5.47 -8.68 -0.35
CA PHE A 82 -6.52 -7.70 -0.65
C PHE A 82 -7.72 -7.85 0.28
N GLU A 83 -8.23 -9.07 0.43
CA GLU A 83 -9.36 -9.35 1.34
C GLU A 83 -9.04 -8.98 2.79
N ALA A 84 -7.83 -9.30 3.26
CA ALA A 84 -7.41 -8.93 4.61
C ALA A 84 -7.37 -7.41 4.82
N VAL A 85 -6.95 -6.65 3.80
CA VAL A 85 -6.95 -5.17 3.84
C VAL A 85 -8.37 -4.62 3.86
N LEU A 86 -9.27 -5.17 3.03
CA LEU A 86 -10.68 -4.75 3.02
C LEU A 86 -11.32 -4.97 4.40
N ILE A 87 -11.12 -6.14 5.01
CA ILE A 87 -11.64 -6.44 6.35
C ILE A 87 -11.09 -5.45 7.38
N ALA A 88 -9.80 -5.12 7.34
CA ALA A 88 -9.19 -4.16 8.27
C ALA A 88 -9.81 -2.76 8.12
N LEU A 89 -10.05 -2.29 6.88
CA LEU A 89 -10.68 -1.00 6.61
C LEU A 89 -12.14 -0.97 7.06
N GLU A 90 -12.90 -2.02 6.78
CA GLU A 90 -14.31 -2.14 7.17
C GLU A 90 -14.48 -2.18 8.68
N GLN A 91 -13.65 -2.95 9.39
CA GLN A 91 -13.65 -2.98 10.85
C GLN A 91 -13.27 -1.62 11.46
N ALA A 92 -12.33 -0.91 10.84
CA ALA A 92 -11.98 0.46 11.24
C ALA A 92 -13.04 1.49 10.81
N ARG A 93 -14.07 1.09 10.07
CA ARG A 93 -15.12 1.96 9.50
C ARG A 93 -14.57 3.09 8.63
N VAL A 94 -13.52 2.79 7.88
CA VAL A 94 -12.86 3.74 6.98
C VAL A 94 -13.47 3.60 5.58
N PRO A 95 -14.07 4.65 5.02
CA PRO A 95 -14.48 4.66 3.62
C PRO A 95 -13.26 4.43 2.71
N TYR A 96 -13.40 3.58 1.71
CA TYR A 96 -12.30 3.29 0.80
C TYR A 96 -12.73 3.27 -0.66
N GLU A 97 -11.74 3.40 -1.54
CA GLU A 97 -11.89 3.30 -2.99
C GLU A 97 -10.78 2.42 -3.56
N VAL A 98 -11.14 1.48 -4.41
CA VAL A 98 -10.18 0.63 -5.13
C VAL A 98 -9.80 1.32 -6.44
N VAL A 99 -8.51 1.52 -6.64
CA VAL A 99 -7.96 2.29 -7.75
C VAL A 99 -7.00 1.44 -8.60
N ASP A 100 -6.95 1.73 -9.90
CA ASP A 100 -5.95 1.12 -10.77
C ASP A 100 -4.60 1.81 -10.61
N SER A 101 -3.50 1.03 -10.68
CA SER A 101 -2.14 1.56 -10.58
C SER A 101 -1.86 2.70 -11.55
N LYS A 102 -2.38 2.63 -12.77
CA LYS A 102 -2.20 3.66 -13.81
C LYS A 102 -2.82 5.02 -13.43
N THR A 103 -3.81 5.04 -12.53
CA THR A 103 -4.48 6.26 -12.08
C THR A 103 -3.51 7.22 -11.41
N TRP A 104 -2.61 6.72 -10.58
CA TRP A 104 -1.64 7.52 -9.84
C TRP A 104 -0.23 7.47 -10.45
N GLN A 105 0.18 6.30 -11.00
CA GLN A 105 1.52 6.15 -11.58
C GLN A 105 1.77 7.06 -12.76
N LYS A 106 0.83 7.10 -13.71
CA LYS A 106 1.01 7.92 -14.93
C LYS A 106 1.17 9.42 -14.63
N PRO A 107 0.34 10.05 -13.79
CA PRO A 107 0.51 11.47 -13.44
C PRO A 107 1.80 11.74 -12.63
N LEU A 108 2.22 10.83 -11.74
CA LEU A 108 3.36 11.06 -10.86
C LEU A 108 4.69 10.60 -11.45
N LEU A 109 4.71 9.45 -12.13
CA LEU A 109 5.94 8.81 -12.61
C LEU A 109 6.14 8.95 -14.14
N GLY A 110 5.13 9.44 -14.85
CA GLY A 110 5.22 9.61 -16.30
C GLY A 110 5.20 8.29 -17.08
N ALA A 111 5.94 8.23 -18.18
CA ALA A 111 5.97 7.10 -19.11
C ALA A 111 7.02 6.02 -18.77
N VAL A 112 7.29 5.81 -17.47
CA VAL A 112 8.23 4.78 -17.01
C VAL A 112 7.67 3.39 -17.32
N LYS A 113 8.51 2.50 -17.89
CA LYS A 113 8.16 1.13 -18.24
C LYS A 113 9.03 0.13 -17.49
N GLY A 114 8.44 -1.01 -17.14
CA GLY A 114 9.09 -2.09 -16.42
C GLY A 114 8.97 -1.95 -14.91
N SER A 115 8.69 -3.06 -14.24
CA SER A 115 8.41 -3.08 -12.80
C SER A 115 9.57 -2.55 -11.95
N GLU A 116 10.81 -2.92 -12.28
CA GLU A 116 12.00 -2.45 -11.55
C GLU A 116 12.21 -0.93 -11.70
N ASN A 117 12.03 -0.41 -12.93
CA ASN A 117 12.15 1.02 -13.20
C ASN A 117 11.03 1.81 -12.48
N LEU A 118 9.80 1.28 -12.45
CA LEU A 118 8.69 1.88 -11.71
C LEU A 118 8.99 1.94 -10.21
N LYS A 119 9.50 0.85 -9.61
CA LYS A 119 9.90 0.85 -8.19
C LYS A 119 10.99 1.87 -7.90
N LYS A 120 12.01 1.94 -8.74
CA LYS A 120 13.09 2.92 -8.60
C LYS A 120 12.55 4.35 -8.70
N ALA A 121 11.73 4.65 -9.72
CA ALA A 121 11.12 5.96 -9.90
C ALA A 121 10.21 6.33 -8.72
N SER A 122 9.42 5.38 -8.22
CA SER A 122 8.57 5.54 -7.03
C SER A 122 9.42 5.87 -5.80
N MET A 123 10.48 5.11 -5.54
CA MET A 123 11.40 5.35 -4.44
C MET A 123 12.04 6.74 -4.53
N GLU A 124 12.59 7.10 -5.68
CA GLU A 124 13.24 8.40 -5.91
C GLU A 124 12.27 9.58 -5.72
N LEU A 125 11.05 9.46 -6.26
CA LEU A 125 10.02 10.47 -6.09
C LEU A 125 9.57 10.57 -4.63
N GLY A 126 9.33 9.45 -3.97
CA GLY A 126 8.96 9.41 -2.56
C GLY A 126 9.99 10.08 -1.65
N CYS A 127 11.28 9.75 -1.83
CA CYS A 127 12.37 10.36 -1.07
C CYS A 127 12.50 11.88 -1.34
N ARG A 128 12.21 12.33 -2.54
CA ARG A 128 12.22 13.75 -2.90
C ARG A 128 11.06 14.53 -2.29
N LEU A 129 9.87 13.95 -2.29
CA LEU A 129 8.67 14.60 -1.74
C LEU A 129 8.62 14.56 -0.21
N TYR A 130 9.20 13.51 0.38
CA TYR A 130 9.17 13.24 1.83
C TYR A 130 10.57 12.85 2.32
N PRO A 131 11.54 13.80 2.35
CA PRO A 131 12.93 13.52 2.72
C PRO A 131 13.06 12.97 4.15
N GLU A 132 12.15 13.30 5.04
CA GLU A 132 12.09 12.77 6.41
C GLU A 132 11.80 11.27 6.47
N LEU A 133 11.20 10.70 5.41
CA LEU A 133 10.91 9.27 5.26
C LEU A 133 11.92 8.53 4.38
N ALA A 134 12.96 9.21 3.87
CA ALA A 134 13.88 8.63 2.89
C ALA A 134 14.53 7.32 3.35
N TYR A 135 14.85 7.19 4.63
CA TYR A 135 15.40 5.95 5.17
C TYR A 135 14.40 4.79 5.09
N GLN A 136 13.15 5.01 5.52
CA GLN A 136 12.09 4.00 5.49
C GLN A 136 11.75 3.58 4.06
N ILE A 137 11.65 4.55 3.14
CA ILE A 137 11.36 4.34 1.72
C ILE A 137 12.47 3.52 1.07
N THR A 138 13.74 3.92 1.26
CA THR A 138 14.91 3.22 0.71
C THR A 138 15.00 1.78 1.26
N LYS A 139 14.75 1.60 2.54
CA LYS A 139 14.73 0.27 3.17
C LYS A 139 13.61 -0.62 2.66
N HIS A 140 12.47 -0.04 2.28
CA HIS A 140 11.35 -0.76 1.68
C HIS A 140 11.61 -1.11 0.21
N GLY A 141 12.17 -0.18 -0.56
CA GLY A 141 12.51 -0.33 -1.97
C GLY A 141 11.58 0.36 -2.95
N ASP A 142 10.46 0.88 -2.49
CA ASP A 142 9.52 1.75 -3.22
C ASP A 142 8.74 2.64 -2.25
N ALA A 143 7.90 3.52 -2.78
CA ALA A 143 7.05 4.43 -2.02
C ALA A 143 5.58 4.35 -2.46
N ASP A 144 5.15 3.24 -3.04
CA ASP A 144 3.87 3.14 -3.75
C ASP A 144 2.68 3.50 -2.84
N GLY A 145 2.58 2.95 -1.64
CA GLY A 145 1.53 3.33 -0.69
C GLY A 145 1.53 4.82 -0.34
N LEU A 146 2.72 5.43 -0.22
CA LEU A 146 2.86 6.85 0.05
C LEU A 146 2.46 7.72 -1.15
N LEU A 147 2.84 7.31 -2.36
CA LEU A 147 2.50 8.03 -3.59
C LEU A 147 1.01 7.93 -3.92
N ILE A 148 0.35 6.82 -3.59
CA ILE A 148 -1.11 6.70 -3.65
C ILE A 148 -1.75 7.75 -2.72
N ALA A 149 -1.33 7.80 -1.44
CA ALA A 149 -1.85 8.80 -0.50
C ALA A 149 -1.58 10.23 -0.99
N HIS A 150 -0.36 10.50 -1.49
CA HIS A 150 0.02 11.81 -2.04
C HIS A 150 -0.87 12.22 -3.22
N TYR A 151 -1.07 11.32 -4.17
CA TYR A 151 -1.88 11.60 -5.36
C TYR A 151 -3.30 12.03 -4.99
N PHE A 152 -3.96 11.27 -4.13
CA PHE A 152 -5.35 11.57 -3.76
C PHE A 152 -5.49 12.72 -2.76
N ALA A 153 -4.47 12.99 -1.96
CA ALA A 153 -4.50 14.12 -1.01
C ALA A 153 -4.10 15.46 -1.64
N ARG A 154 -3.25 15.46 -2.66
CA ARG A 154 -2.60 16.67 -3.17
C ARG A 154 -2.82 16.96 -4.65
N VAL A 155 -3.14 15.95 -5.45
CA VAL A 155 -3.21 16.06 -6.92
C VAL A 155 -4.62 15.90 -7.45
N ALA A 156 -5.33 14.85 -7.06
CA ALA A 156 -6.66 14.54 -7.59
C ALA A 156 -7.79 15.50 -7.15
N GLY A 157 -7.52 16.39 -6.20
CA GLY A 157 -8.49 17.39 -5.69
C GLY A 157 -8.26 18.82 -6.21
N GLN A 158 -7.34 18.99 -7.18
CA GLN A 158 -7.03 20.30 -7.77
C GLN A 158 -7.82 20.55 -9.04
#